data_17ac098154e9308993803906edbd834d
#
_entry.id   17ac098154e9308993803906edbd834d
#
_cell.length_a   1.000
_cell.length_b   1.000
_cell.length_c   1.000
_cell.angle_alpha   90.00
_cell.angle_beta   90.00
_cell.angle_gamma   90.00
#
_symmetry.space_group_name_H-M   'P 1'
#
loop_
_entity.id
_entity.type
_entity.pdbx_description
1 polymer ?
#
loop_
_entity_poly.entity_id
_entity_poly.type
_entity_poly.pdbx_seq_one_letter_code
_entity_poly.pdbx_strand_id
1 'polypeptide(L)'
;MTEHKPFEIVVVSGGTSDPSSTRLLADRVAGRAEALATQRGRNVHVTVIDLRELATEITTALVSQLNGPKMNKAIAALGTADGIIAATPVYKAGPSGLFTSFFHVLDNDLLIAKPVVLAATAGTARHALVIDDQMRSLFAFLRTMTVPTSLFAASEDWSDNDLAKRIDRAARELVLLMESGFAEKVREESWGNYQHQFGSAGERKPASTSTPI
;
A
#
# COMPACT_ATOMS: atom_id res chain seq x y z
N MET A 1 20.96 -0.94 24.48
CA MET A 1 20.46 -0.97 23.08
C MET A 1 18.96 -0.79 23.17
N THR A 2 18.43 0.33 22.73
CA THR A 2 16.98 0.55 22.67
C THR A 2 16.41 -0.38 21.60
N GLU A 3 15.64 -1.35 22.02
CA GLU A 3 14.93 -2.26 21.13
C GLU A 3 13.86 -1.45 20.39
N HIS A 4 14.13 -1.09 19.14
CA HIS A 4 13.16 -0.37 18.31
C HIS A 4 12.07 -1.35 17.87
N LYS A 5 10.81 -0.93 17.93
CA LYS A 5 9.69 -1.68 17.35
C LYS A 5 9.99 -2.02 15.88
N PRO A 6 9.78 -3.27 15.44
CA PRO A 6 9.93 -3.64 14.04
C PRO A 6 9.09 -2.76 13.12
N PHE A 7 9.58 -2.52 11.90
CA PHE A 7 8.74 -1.92 10.86
C PHE A 7 7.74 -2.93 10.32
N GLU A 8 6.51 -2.50 10.14
CA GLU A 8 5.44 -3.28 9.51
C GLU A 8 5.33 -2.87 8.04
N ILE A 9 5.76 -3.76 7.12
CA ILE A 9 5.59 -3.56 5.68
C ILE A 9 4.41 -4.41 5.21
N VAL A 10 3.45 -3.78 4.52
CA VAL A 10 2.33 -4.49 3.92
C VAL A 10 2.48 -4.52 2.41
N VAL A 11 2.49 -5.73 1.85
CA VAL A 11 2.46 -5.97 0.40
C VAL A 11 1.02 -6.21 -0.04
N VAL A 12 0.51 -5.39 -0.95
CA VAL A 12 -0.78 -5.59 -1.60
C VAL A 12 -0.52 -6.05 -3.04
N SER A 13 -0.88 -7.29 -3.35
CA SER A 13 -0.69 -7.88 -4.67
C SER A 13 -2.02 -8.09 -5.40
N GLY A 14 -2.19 -7.38 -6.53
CA GLY A 14 -3.34 -7.52 -7.44
C GLY A 14 -3.16 -8.60 -8.51
N GLY A 15 -2.11 -9.42 -8.42
CA GLY A 15 -1.86 -10.52 -9.37
C GLY A 15 -2.93 -11.61 -9.27
N THR A 16 -3.42 -12.08 -10.43
CA THR A 16 -4.49 -13.09 -10.50
C THR A 16 -4.00 -14.47 -10.93
N SER A 17 -2.79 -14.57 -11.50
CA SER A 17 -2.16 -15.84 -11.91
C SER A 17 -1.38 -16.51 -10.80
N ASP A 18 -1.11 -17.80 -10.97
CA ASP A 18 -0.21 -18.59 -10.13
C ASP A 18 0.70 -19.44 -11.05
N PRO A 19 2.01 -19.17 -11.09
CA PRO A 19 2.73 -18.09 -10.40
C PRO A 19 2.37 -16.68 -10.92
N SER A 20 2.53 -15.67 -10.06
CA SER A 20 2.24 -14.27 -10.38
C SER A 20 3.52 -13.45 -10.48
N SER A 21 3.80 -12.87 -11.66
CA SER A 21 4.91 -11.92 -11.85
C SER A 21 4.74 -10.65 -11.02
N THR A 22 3.49 -10.19 -10.84
CA THR A 22 3.18 -9.03 -9.98
C THR A 22 3.58 -9.30 -8.54
N ARG A 23 3.22 -10.49 -8.02
CA ARG A 23 3.61 -10.90 -6.68
C ARG A 23 5.13 -11.01 -6.55
N LEU A 24 5.79 -11.62 -7.53
CA LEU A 24 7.25 -11.75 -7.56
C LEU A 24 7.95 -10.37 -7.53
N LEU A 25 7.44 -9.38 -8.27
CA LEU A 25 7.98 -8.02 -8.23
C LEU A 25 7.84 -7.42 -6.82
N ALA A 26 6.66 -7.52 -6.23
CA ALA A 26 6.39 -6.99 -4.89
C ALA A 26 7.27 -7.67 -3.82
N ASP A 27 7.43 -9.00 -3.89
CA ASP A 27 8.29 -9.76 -2.97
C ASP A 27 9.76 -9.35 -3.08
N ARG A 28 10.26 -9.07 -4.30
CA ARG A 28 11.63 -8.57 -4.50
C ARG A 28 11.83 -7.18 -3.85
N VAL A 29 10.82 -6.31 -3.95
CA VAL A 29 10.87 -4.98 -3.28
C VAL A 29 10.86 -5.16 -1.77
N ALA A 30 9.98 -5.99 -1.24
CA ALA A 30 9.87 -6.24 0.20
C ALA A 30 11.16 -6.82 0.78
N GLY A 31 11.71 -7.87 0.15
CA GLY A 31 12.98 -8.47 0.59
C GLY A 31 14.15 -7.48 0.51
N ARG A 32 14.16 -6.57 -0.49
CA ARG A 32 15.19 -5.53 -0.56
C ARG A 32 15.01 -4.47 0.51
N ALA A 33 13.77 -4.05 0.80
CA ALA A 33 13.50 -3.11 1.88
C ALA A 33 13.87 -3.70 3.26
N GLU A 34 13.52 -4.97 3.51
CA GLU A 34 13.91 -5.70 4.71
C GLU A 34 15.44 -5.74 4.89
N ALA A 35 16.19 -6.13 3.84
CA ALA A 35 17.65 -6.16 3.89
C ALA A 35 18.26 -4.77 4.19
N LEU A 36 17.72 -3.70 3.58
CA LEU A 36 18.17 -2.33 3.81
C LEU A 36 17.86 -1.85 5.24
N ALA A 37 16.69 -2.13 5.76
CA ALA A 37 16.31 -1.77 7.13
C ALA A 37 17.15 -2.54 8.15
N THR A 38 17.39 -3.84 7.93
CA THR A 38 18.25 -4.66 8.79
C THR A 38 19.68 -4.15 8.85
N GLN A 39 20.24 -3.74 7.69
CA GLN A 39 21.58 -3.10 7.66
C GLN A 39 21.65 -1.80 8.49
N ARG A 40 20.51 -1.17 8.77
CA ARG A 40 20.35 0.04 9.59
C ARG A 40 19.94 -0.27 11.03
N GLY A 41 19.96 -1.55 11.43
CA GLY A 41 19.61 -1.98 12.79
C GLY A 41 18.12 -2.01 13.08
N ARG A 42 17.25 -2.05 12.05
CA ARG A 42 15.80 -2.12 12.18
C ARG A 42 15.28 -3.47 11.70
N ASN A 43 14.52 -4.15 12.56
CA ASN A 43 13.80 -5.36 12.17
C ASN A 43 12.58 -4.98 11.29
N VAL A 44 12.17 -5.90 10.42
CA VAL A 44 11.00 -5.73 9.54
C VAL A 44 10.11 -6.95 9.67
N HIS A 45 8.81 -6.71 9.72
CA HIS A 45 7.79 -7.73 9.56
C HIS A 45 7.02 -7.46 8.27
N VAL A 46 6.93 -8.45 7.39
CA VAL A 46 6.24 -8.33 6.10
C VAL A 46 4.92 -9.10 6.13
N THR A 47 3.81 -8.39 5.96
CA THR A 47 2.48 -8.99 5.78
C THR A 47 2.06 -8.89 4.33
N VAL A 48 1.57 -9.99 3.75
CA VAL A 48 1.11 -10.02 2.37
C VAL A 48 -0.41 -10.12 2.31
N ILE A 49 -1.01 -9.26 1.51
CA ILE A 49 -2.41 -9.26 1.13
C ILE A 49 -2.49 -9.66 -0.35
N ASP A 50 -2.82 -10.92 -0.61
CA ASP A 50 -3.10 -11.40 -1.97
C ASP A 50 -4.57 -11.13 -2.29
N LEU A 51 -4.83 -10.16 -3.18
CA LEU A 51 -6.20 -9.74 -3.49
C LEU A 51 -7.03 -10.83 -4.16
N ARG A 52 -6.41 -11.81 -4.80
CA ARG A 52 -7.10 -12.98 -5.38
C ARG A 52 -7.88 -13.74 -4.31
N GLU A 53 -7.32 -13.85 -3.10
CA GLU A 53 -7.97 -14.54 -1.98
C GLU A 53 -9.12 -13.74 -1.35
N LEU A 54 -9.17 -12.42 -1.62
CA LEU A 54 -10.18 -11.50 -1.14
C LEU A 54 -11.24 -11.16 -2.20
N ALA A 55 -11.14 -11.68 -3.42
CA ALA A 55 -11.93 -11.22 -4.56
C ALA A 55 -13.45 -11.20 -4.29
N THR A 56 -14.00 -12.23 -3.63
CA THR A 56 -15.41 -12.30 -3.27
C THR A 56 -15.78 -11.24 -2.23
N GLU A 57 -14.95 -11.05 -1.19
CA GLU A 57 -15.23 -10.06 -0.15
C GLU A 57 -15.09 -8.64 -0.69
N ILE A 58 -14.13 -8.37 -1.57
CA ILE A 58 -13.98 -7.07 -2.26
C ILE A 58 -15.22 -6.76 -3.08
N THR A 59 -15.73 -7.72 -3.87
CA THR A 59 -16.94 -7.52 -4.68
C THR A 59 -18.17 -7.30 -3.80
N THR A 60 -18.29 -8.03 -2.70
CA THR A 60 -19.37 -7.85 -1.73
C THR A 60 -19.29 -6.45 -1.10
N ALA A 61 -18.12 -6.01 -0.67
CA ALA A 61 -17.92 -4.70 -0.05
C ALA A 61 -18.24 -3.54 -1.01
N LEU A 62 -17.92 -3.67 -2.30
CA LEU A 62 -18.27 -2.68 -3.33
C LEU A 62 -19.79 -2.42 -3.44
N VAL A 63 -20.61 -3.47 -3.25
CA VAL A 63 -22.06 -3.39 -3.46
C VAL A 63 -22.80 -3.14 -2.15
N SER A 64 -22.40 -3.81 -1.08
CA SER A 64 -23.11 -3.78 0.21
C SER A 64 -22.53 -2.83 1.24
N GLN A 65 -21.29 -2.34 1.01
CA GLN A 65 -20.49 -1.57 1.99
C GLN A 65 -20.21 -2.35 3.29
N LEU A 66 -20.31 -3.69 3.24
CA LEU A 66 -20.02 -4.57 4.37
C LEU A 66 -18.72 -5.32 4.11
N ASN A 67 -17.80 -5.23 5.07
CA ASN A 67 -16.52 -5.92 5.00
C ASN A 67 -16.63 -7.32 5.64
N GLY A 68 -16.14 -8.33 4.94
CA GLY A 68 -15.95 -9.67 5.48
C GLY A 68 -14.71 -9.79 6.38
N PRO A 69 -14.51 -10.95 7.03
CA PRO A 69 -13.42 -11.13 7.98
C PRO A 69 -12.02 -11.01 7.36
N LYS A 70 -11.82 -11.45 6.11
CA LYS A 70 -10.54 -11.30 5.41
C LYS A 70 -10.27 -9.84 5.05
N MET A 71 -11.30 -9.10 4.61
CA MET A 71 -11.20 -7.66 4.38
C MET A 71 -10.85 -6.90 5.65
N ASN A 72 -11.51 -7.21 6.78
CA ASN A 72 -11.21 -6.58 8.06
C ASN A 72 -9.77 -6.83 8.50
N LYS A 73 -9.24 -8.05 8.29
CA LYS A 73 -7.83 -8.36 8.56
C LYS A 73 -6.88 -7.56 7.67
N ALA A 74 -7.19 -7.43 6.38
CA ALA A 74 -6.40 -6.64 5.44
C ALA A 74 -6.42 -5.13 5.80
N ILE A 75 -7.57 -4.59 6.15
CA ILE A 75 -7.74 -3.20 6.62
C ILE A 75 -6.93 -2.95 7.89
N ALA A 76 -6.99 -3.87 8.87
CA ALA A 76 -6.23 -3.76 10.11
C ALA A 76 -4.71 -3.76 9.84
N ALA A 77 -4.22 -4.64 8.95
CA ALA A 77 -2.82 -4.69 8.56
C ALA A 77 -2.38 -3.37 7.89
N LEU A 78 -3.18 -2.83 6.96
CA LEU A 78 -2.90 -1.53 6.34
C LEU A 78 -2.91 -0.39 7.36
N GLY A 79 -3.81 -0.44 8.34
CA GLY A 79 -3.89 0.56 9.41
C GLY A 79 -2.62 0.65 10.24
N THR A 80 -1.95 -0.48 10.50
CA THR A 80 -0.71 -0.55 11.30
C THR A 80 0.57 -0.48 10.48
N ALA A 81 0.49 -0.49 9.14
CA ALA A 81 1.64 -0.47 8.26
C ALA A 81 2.47 0.81 8.41
N ASP A 82 3.79 0.66 8.49
CA ASP A 82 4.76 1.75 8.40
C ASP A 82 5.13 2.04 6.94
N GLY A 83 5.02 1.03 6.06
CA GLY A 83 5.24 1.14 4.62
C GLY A 83 4.37 0.17 3.83
N ILE A 84 4.02 0.54 2.62
CA ILE A 84 3.14 -0.26 1.74
C ILE A 84 3.83 -0.47 0.39
N ILE A 85 3.71 -1.68 -0.15
CA ILE A 85 4.10 -2.01 -1.52
C ILE A 85 2.82 -2.41 -2.26
N ALA A 86 2.34 -1.55 -3.15
CA ALA A 86 1.11 -1.75 -3.90
C ALA A 86 1.44 -2.16 -5.34
N ALA A 87 1.17 -3.41 -5.69
CA ALA A 87 1.53 -4.01 -6.98
C ALA A 87 0.31 -4.54 -7.73
N THR A 88 0.23 -4.22 -9.03
CA THR A 88 -0.88 -4.62 -9.91
C THR A 88 -0.39 -5.13 -11.26
N PRO A 89 -1.04 -6.12 -11.88
CA PRO A 89 -0.87 -6.34 -13.31
C PRO A 89 -1.62 -5.26 -14.10
N VAL A 90 -1.12 -4.96 -15.30
CA VAL A 90 -1.83 -4.08 -16.24
C VAL A 90 -2.72 -4.91 -17.15
N TYR A 91 -4.03 -4.67 -17.08
CA TYR A 91 -5.02 -5.26 -17.97
C TYR A 91 -5.75 -4.16 -18.73
N LYS A 92 -5.83 -4.30 -20.08
CA LYS A 92 -6.53 -3.32 -20.95
C LYS A 92 -6.10 -1.86 -20.69
N ALA A 93 -4.77 -1.66 -20.59
CA ALA A 93 -4.12 -0.37 -20.37
C ALA A 93 -4.41 0.31 -19.01
N GLY A 94 -4.88 -0.42 -18.02
CA GLY A 94 -5.10 0.07 -16.66
C GLY A 94 -4.69 -0.92 -15.57
N PRO A 95 -4.61 -0.50 -14.31
CA PRO A 95 -4.48 -1.39 -13.18
C PRO A 95 -5.59 -2.46 -13.20
N SER A 96 -5.34 -3.66 -12.64
CA SER A 96 -6.38 -4.68 -12.60
C SER A 96 -7.63 -4.18 -11.85
N GLY A 97 -8.82 -4.56 -12.33
CA GLY A 97 -10.07 -4.17 -11.68
C GLY A 97 -10.13 -4.60 -10.22
N LEU A 98 -9.58 -5.77 -9.88
CA LEU A 98 -9.50 -6.24 -8.50
C LEU A 98 -8.65 -5.33 -7.61
N PHE A 99 -7.51 -4.85 -8.12
CA PHE A 99 -6.64 -3.91 -7.42
C PHE A 99 -7.36 -2.59 -7.16
N THR A 100 -7.95 -2.00 -8.19
CA THR A 100 -8.68 -0.74 -8.09
C THR A 100 -9.87 -0.86 -7.14
N SER A 101 -10.65 -1.94 -7.26
CA SER A 101 -11.79 -2.22 -6.40
C SER A 101 -11.42 -2.34 -4.92
N PHE A 102 -10.29 -2.98 -4.62
CA PHE A 102 -9.81 -3.09 -3.25
C PHE A 102 -9.56 -1.72 -2.62
N PHE A 103 -8.86 -0.81 -3.33
CA PHE A 103 -8.59 0.52 -2.79
C PHE A 103 -9.84 1.41 -2.76
N HIS A 104 -10.84 1.17 -3.62
CA HIS A 104 -12.11 1.92 -3.61
C HIS A 104 -13.00 1.63 -2.42
N VAL A 105 -12.87 0.46 -1.76
CA VAL A 105 -13.68 0.10 -0.58
C VAL A 105 -13.00 0.46 0.74
N LEU A 106 -11.75 0.96 0.70
CA LEU A 106 -11.06 1.41 1.91
C LEU A 106 -11.58 2.76 2.37
N ASP A 107 -11.52 2.99 3.69
CA ASP A 107 -11.74 4.32 4.25
C ASP A 107 -10.71 5.31 3.68
N ASN A 108 -11.16 6.52 3.32
CA ASN A 108 -10.34 7.54 2.68
C ASN A 108 -9.15 8.00 3.55
N ASP A 109 -9.25 7.84 4.87
CA ASP A 109 -8.27 8.32 5.83
C ASP A 109 -7.34 7.22 6.34
N LEU A 110 -7.59 5.96 5.96
CA LEU A 110 -6.81 4.80 6.40
C LEU A 110 -5.32 4.92 6.06
N LEU A 111 -5.00 5.50 4.90
CA LEU A 111 -3.65 5.52 4.33
C LEU A 111 -2.96 6.89 4.41
N ILE A 112 -3.53 7.86 5.14
CA ILE A 112 -2.97 9.22 5.26
C ILE A 112 -1.49 9.16 5.63
N ALA A 113 -0.67 9.85 4.83
CA ALA A 113 0.77 10.02 4.96
C ALA A 113 1.60 8.73 4.96
N LYS A 114 1.00 7.54 4.74
CA LYS A 114 1.78 6.29 4.68
C LYS A 114 2.70 6.26 3.46
N PRO A 115 3.97 5.86 3.64
CA PRO A 115 4.91 5.63 2.55
C PRO A 115 4.44 4.47 1.65
N VAL A 116 4.43 4.68 0.33
CA VAL A 116 3.96 3.67 -0.63
C VAL A 116 4.89 3.54 -1.82
N VAL A 117 5.32 2.31 -2.14
CA VAL A 117 5.91 1.95 -3.43
C VAL A 117 4.80 1.50 -4.37
N LEU A 118 4.72 2.11 -5.54
CA LEU A 118 3.81 1.70 -6.61
C LEU A 118 4.54 0.82 -7.62
N ALA A 119 3.97 -0.34 -7.91
CA ALA A 119 4.55 -1.31 -8.83
C ALA A 119 3.51 -1.86 -9.81
N ALA A 120 3.91 -2.07 -11.06
CA ALA A 120 3.06 -2.69 -12.06
C ALA A 120 3.83 -3.65 -12.96
N THR A 121 3.14 -4.69 -13.44
CA THR A 121 3.68 -5.65 -14.42
C THR A 121 2.79 -5.73 -15.65
N ALA A 122 3.41 -5.90 -16.81
CA ALA A 122 2.69 -6.10 -18.07
C ALA A 122 3.49 -6.98 -19.03
N GLY A 123 2.84 -7.45 -20.09
CA GLY A 123 3.50 -8.21 -21.15
C GLY A 123 4.46 -7.36 -22.02
N THR A 124 4.33 -6.04 -22.03
CA THR A 124 5.15 -5.14 -22.86
C THR A 124 5.40 -3.81 -22.16
N ALA A 125 6.53 -3.15 -22.48
CA ALA A 125 6.94 -1.86 -21.92
C ALA A 125 6.02 -0.67 -22.28
N ARG A 126 5.16 -0.79 -23.29
CA ARG A 126 4.26 0.31 -23.71
C ARG A 126 3.25 0.76 -22.66
N HIS A 127 3.09 0.01 -21.59
CA HIS A 127 2.20 0.32 -20.47
C HIS A 127 2.91 0.95 -19.26
N ALA A 128 4.20 1.31 -19.38
CA ALA A 128 5.01 1.79 -18.27
C ALA A 128 4.43 3.03 -17.55
N LEU A 129 3.72 3.90 -18.29
CA LEU A 129 3.13 5.11 -17.73
C LEU A 129 1.88 4.88 -16.88
N VAL A 130 1.31 3.66 -16.84
CA VAL A 130 0.12 3.35 -16.02
C VAL A 130 0.32 3.73 -14.55
N ILE A 131 1.54 3.58 -14.02
CA ILE A 131 1.81 3.92 -12.62
C ILE A 131 1.65 5.42 -12.41
N ASP A 132 2.29 6.24 -13.23
CA ASP A 132 2.30 7.69 -13.05
C ASP A 132 0.97 8.33 -13.47
N ASP A 133 0.29 7.77 -14.47
CA ASP A 133 -0.97 8.29 -15.00
C ASP A 133 -2.20 7.88 -14.17
N GLN A 134 -2.27 6.63 -13.71
CA GLN A 134 -3.47 6.09 -13.07
C GLN A 134 -3.27 5.72 -11.59
N MET A 135 -2.16 5.08 -11.24
CA MET A 135 -1.97 4.65 -9.86
C MET A 135 -1.65 5.84 -8.95
N ARG A 136 -0.76 6.77 -9.36
CA ARG A 136 -0.42 7.93 -8.51
C ARG A 136 -1.63 8.80 -8.20
N SER A 137 -2.58 8.97 -9.11
CA SER A 137 -3.78 9.76 -8.86
C SER A 137 -4.68 9.11 -7.79
N LEU A 138 -4.84 7.78 -7.83
CA LEU A 138 -5.57 7.03 -6.80
C LEU A 138 -4.91 7.17 -5.42
N PHE A 139 -3.58 6.99 -5.35
CA PHE A 139 -2.86 7.07 -4.09
C PHE A 139 -2.70 8.51 -3.58
N ALA A 140 -2.72 9.51 -4.45
CA ALA A 140 -2.83 10.92 -4.07
C ALA A 140 -4.20 11.23 -3.45
N PHE A 141 -5.29 10.67 -4.00
CA PHE A 141 -6.61 10.78 -3.38
C PHE A 141 -6.63 10.17 -1.97
N LEU A 142 -5.98 9.03 -1.78
CA LEU A 142 -5.82 8.38 -0.47
C LEU A 142 -4.78 9.07 0.44
N ARG A 143 -4.24 10.21 0.02
CA ARG A 143 -3.30 11.07 0.77
C ARG A 143 -2.03 10.37 1.22
N THR A 144 -1.56 9.40 0.45
CA THR A 144 -0.33 8.65 0.72
C THR A 144 0.93 9.42 0.32
N MET A 145 2.08 8.99 0.82
CA MET A 145 3.41 9.45 0.39
C MET A 145 4.01 8.43 -0.58
N THR A 146 3.67 8.55 -1.86
CA THR A 146 4.27 7.66 -2.87
C THR A 146 5.74 7.99 -3.08
N VAL A 147 6.60 6.95 -3.09
CA VAL A 147 8.03 7.14 -3.38
C VAL A 147 8.22 7.69 -4.80
N PRO A 148 9.33 8.44 -5.06
CA PRO A 148 9.60 8.99 -6.39
C PRO A 148 9.72 7.92 -7.49
N THR A 149 10.34 6.77 -7.18
CA THR A 149 10.59 5.71 -8.15
C THR A 149 9.32 4.88 -8.42
N SER A 150 8.79 4.96 -9.64
CA SER A 150 7.75 4.06 -10.15
C SER A 150 8.39 2.75 -10.62
N LEU A 151 7.86 1.60 -10.17
CA LEU A 151 8.37 0.28 -10.54
C LEU A 151 7.50 -0.38 -11.58
N PHE A 152 7.97 -0.40 -12.82
CA PHE A 152 7.33 -1.15 -13.90
C PHE A 152 8.25 -2.29 -14.34
N ALA A 153 7.67 -3.48 -14.56
CA ALA A 153 8.36 -4.62 -15.14
C ALA A 153 7.54 -5.21 -16.28
N ALA A 154 8.09 -5.14 -17.49
CA ALA A 154 7.62 -5.90 -18.63
C ALA A 154 8.26 -7.30 -18.66
N SER A 155 7.80 -8.16 -19.57
CA SER A 155 8.33 -9.53 -19.66
C SER A 155 9.83 -9.58 -19.95
N GLU A 156 10.36 -8.64 -20.73
CA GLU A 156 11.76 -8.51 -21.08
C GLU A 156 12.65 -8.00 -19.94
N ASP A 157 12.10 -7.25 -18.98
CA ASP A 157 12.89 -6.62 -17.89
C ASP A 157 13.43 -7.63 -16.86
N TRP A 158 12.87 -8.83 -16.79
CA TRP A 158 13.20 -9.79 -15.72
C TRP A 158 14.63 -10.33 -15.77
N SER A 159 15.28 -10.28 -16.92
CA SER A 159 16.68 -10.64 -17.13
C SER A 159 17.63 -9.44 -17.05
N ASP A 160 17.12 -8.22 -16.87
CA ASP A 160 17.91 -7.00 -16.89
C ASP A 160 18.32 -6.56 -15.49
N ASN A 161 19.59 -6.14 -15.34
CA ASN A 161 20.12 -5.54 -14.13
C ASN A 161 19.47 -4.19 -13.78
N ASP A 162 18.86 -3.51 -14.74
CA ASP A 162 18.24 -2.21 -14.51
C ASP A 162 16.94 -2.32 -13.71
N LEU A 163 16.21 -3.42 -13.82
CA LEU A 163 15.08 -3.70 -12.91
C LEU A 163 15.57 -3.83 -11.46
N ALA A 164 16.68 -4.56 -11.24
CA ALA A 164 17.24 -4.72 -9.90
C ALA A 164 17.68 -3.38 -9.29
N LYS A 165 18.29 -2.48 -10.08
CA LYS A 165 18.68 -1.13 -9.64
C LYS A 165 17.45 -0.27 -9.29
N ARG A 166 16.38 -0.36 -10.07
CA ARG A 166 15.10 0.34 -9.79
C ARG A 166 14.45 -0.18 -8.51
N ILE A 167 14.45 -1.50 -8.30
CA ILE A 167 13.97 -2.14 -7.07
C ILE A 167 14.78 -1.64 -5.86
N ASP A 168 16.13 -1.64 -5.94
CA ASP A 168 16.98 -1.13 -4.86
C ASP A 168 16.65 0.33 -4.51
N ARG A 169 16.48 1.17 -5.52
CA ARG A 169 16.14 2.59 -5.32
C ARG A 169 14.79 2.77 -4.64
N ALA A 170 13.74 2.13 -5.15
CA ALA A 170 12.40 2.25 -4.58
C ALA A 170 12.33 1.70 -3.14
N ALA A 171 12.99 0.57 -2.87
CA ALA A 171 13.09 0.00 -1.54
C ALA A 171 13.84 0.93 -0.57
N ARG A 172 14.90 1.58 -1.02
CA ARG A 172 15.67 2.57 -0.24
C ARG A 172 14.83 3.81 0.08
N GLU A 173 14.10 4.32 -0.91
CA GLU A 173 13.19 5.46 -0.74
C GLU A 173 12.09 5.13 0.29
N LEU A 174 11.52 3.91 0.24
CA LEU A 174 10.54 3.44 1.20
C LEU A 174 11.12 3.41 2.62
N VAL A 175 12.29 2.80 2.80
CA VAL A 175 12.94 2.69 4.12
C VAL A 175 13.26 4.07 4.69
N LEU A 176 13.77 5.00 3.88
CA LEU A 176 14.06 6.37 4.32
C LEU A 176 12.81 7.10 4.80
N LEU A 177 11.67 6.95 4.09
CA LEU A 177 10.39 7.53 4.51
C LEU A 177 9.88 6.92 5.82
N MET A 178 9.98 5.60 5.99
CA MET A 178 9.61 4.92 7.24
C MET A 178 10.46 5.41 8.41
N GLU A 179 11.79 5.49 8.23
CA GLU A 179 12.74 5.94 9.26
C GLU A 179 12.54 7.41 9.67
N SER A 180 12.03 8.25 8.78
CA SER A 180 11.80 9.67 9.08
C SER A 180 10.71 9.90 10.12
N GLY A 181 9.83 8.92 10.36
CA GLY A 181 8.65 9.05 11.22
C GLY A 181 7.64 10.08 10.72
N PHE A 182 7.76 10.52 9.46
CA PHE A 182 6.93 11.58 8.88
C PHE A 182 5.43 11.24 8.93
N ALA A 183 5.07 10.00 8.60
CA ALA A 183 3.69 9.57 8.59
C ALA A 183 3.02 9.67 9.98
N GLU A 184 3.75 9.30 11.04
CA GLU A 184 3.26 9.39 12.42
C GLU A 184 3.08 10.86 12.84
N LYS A 185 4.11 11.70 12.61
CA LYS A 185 4.07 13.13 12.93
C LYS A 185 2.93 13.85 12.21
N VAL A 186 2.74 13.60 10.91
CA VAL A 186 1.66 14.22 10.14
C VAL A 186 0.30 13.83 10.69
N ARG A 187 0.10 12.55 11.03
CA ARG A 187 -1.17 12.09 11.59
C ARG A 187 -1.44 12.70 12.97
N GLU A 188 -0.43 12.81 13.82
CA GLU A 188 -0.58 13.39 15.16
C GLU A 188 -0.81 14.91 15.11
N GLU A 189 0.00 15.65 14.34
CA GLU A 189 -0.01 17.10 14.36
C GLU A 189 -1.07 17.73 13.42
N SER A 190 -1.35 17.08 12.27
CA SER A 190 -2.22 17.67 11.25
C SER A 190 -3.59 16.99 11.16
N TRP A 191 -3.68 15.71 11.53
CA TRP A 191 -4.88 14.88 11.36
C TRP A 191 -5.40 14.28 12.68
N GLY A 192 -4.74 14.53 13.81
CA GLY A 192 -5.10 14.00 15.13
C GLY A 192 -6.54 14.33 15.58
N ASN A 193 -7.07 15.49 15.14
CA ASN A 193 -8.43 15.94 15.41
C ASN A 193 -9.37 15.77 14.22
N TYR A 194 -8.89 15.18 13.09
CA TYR A 194 -9.71 14.95 11.92
C TYR A 194 -10.60 13.73 12.14
N GLN A 195 -11.89 13.97 12.28
CA GLN A 195 -12.89 12.90 12.34
C GLN A 195 -13.65 12.88 11.02
N HIS A 196 -13.52 11.78 10.27
CA HIS A 196 -14.32 11.57 9.08
C HIS A 196 -15.80 11.46 9.48
N GLN A 197 -16.70 12.25 8.88
CA GLN A 197 -18.13 12.21 9.19
C GLN A 197 -18.79 10.85 8.88
N PHE A 198 -18.12 10.00 8.12
CA PHE A 198 -18.57 8.69 7.68
C PHE A 198 -17.63 7.57 8.15
N GLY A 199 -17.01 7.71 9.33
CA GLY A 199 -16.24 6.62 9.93
C GLY A 199 -17.06 5.34 9.98
N SER A 200 -16.43 4.21 9.69
CA SER A 200 -17.02 2.87 9.67
C SER A 200 -18.10 2.72 10.74
N ALA A 201 -19.27 2.21 10.37
CA ALA A 201 -20.39 1.95 11.26
C ALA A 201 -19.96 1.00 12.39
N GLY A 202 -19.45 1.52 13.50
CA GLY A 202 -18.94 0.72 14.62
C GLY A 202 -18.77 1.45 15.93
N GLU A 203 -18.41 2.73 15.95
CA GLU A 203 -18.25 3.42 17.24
C GLU A 203 -18.71 4.89 17.16
N ARG A 204 -19.99 5.14 17.46
CA ARG A 204 -20.41 6.48 17.86
C ARG A 204 -19.92 6.73 19.29
N LYS A 205 -18.82 7.47 19.45
CA LYS A 205 -18.56 8.12 20.73
C LYS A 205 -19.67 9.14 21.00
N PRO A 206 -20.28 9.16 22.21
CA PRO A 206 -21.29 10.14 22.53
C PRO A 206 -20.70 11.54 22.47
N ALA A 207 -21.42 12.47 21.85
CA ALA A 207 -21.07 13.87 21.78
C ALA A 207 -20.83 14.41 23.21
N SER A 208 -19.66 15.02 23.42
CA SER A 208 -19.39 15.77 24.63
C SER A 208 -20.32 16.97 24.66
N THR A 209 -21.24 17.01 25.60
CA THR A 209 -22.08 18.18 25.92
C THR A 209 -21.16 19.31 26.39
N SER A 210 -20.85 20.24 25.48
CA SER A 210 -20.31 21.54 25.88
C SER A 210 -21.45 22.38 26.43
N THR A 211 -21.43 22.65 27.72
CA THR A 211 -22.30 23.62 28.40
C THR A 211 -21.97 25.00 27.86
N PRO A 212 -22.93 25.81 27.41
CA PRO A 212 -22.69 27.22 27.05
C PRO A 212 -22.53 28.05 28.31
N ILE A 213 -21.52 28.94 28.31
CA ILE A 213 -21.42 30.10 29.22
C ILE A 213 -22.07 31.27 28.54
#